data_429e83982512ada2a5fd4e1cd5e7f9c0
#
_entry.id   429e83982512ada2a5fd4e1cd5e7f9c0
#
_cell.length_a   1.000
_cell.length_b   1.000
_cell.length_c   1.000
_cell.angle_alpha   90.00
_cell.angle_beta   90.00
_cell.angle_gamma   90.00
#
_symmetry.space_group_name_H-M   'P 1'
#
loop_
_entity.id
_entity.type
_entity.pdbx_description
1 polymer ?
#
loop_
_entity_poly.entity_id
_entity_poly.type
_entity_poly.pdbx_seq_one_letter_code
_entity_poly.pdbx_strand_id
1 'polypeptide(L)'
;MSSEQSGQRRPPPQIPTDMKAFNRQLIEEFRANRGQLSGMMAGRTLMLLTTTGAKSGQPRTAVLGFGKDGDRYVVVASGNGAPAHPAWYVNLQAHPTATVEVGSEKREMRARTARKEERERLSAFVPYVETEQKKTSREIPLVVLERITE
;
A
#
# COMPACT_ATOMS: atom_id res chain seq x y z
N MET A 1 -0.86 13.98 37.90
CA MET A 1 -0.90 13.81 37.25
C MET A 1 -0.81 13.40 36.53
N SER A 2 -0.60 13.40 36.67
CA SER A 2 -0.69 13.17 35.88
C SER A 2 -0.53 12.75 35.17
N SER A 3 -0.32 12.75 35.45
CA SER A 3 -0.31 12.46 34.79
C SER A 3 -0.08 11.91 34.27
N GLU A 4 -0.06 11.91 34.64
CA GLU A 4 0.02 11.51 34.18
C GLU A 4 0.38 11.07 33.65
N GLN A 5 0.67 11.07 34.02
CA GLN A 5 0.78 10.78 33.74
C GLN A 5 1.18 10.15 33.59
N SER A 6 1.87 10.17 33.88
CA SER A 6 2.18 9.58 34.01
C SER A 6 2.39 8.57 34.01
N GLY A 7 3.64 8.66 34.76
CA GLY A 7 4.09 7.47 34.54
C GLY A 7 3.18 6.65 33.97
N GLN A 8 2.42 7.16 33.76
CA GLN A 8 1.57 6.45 33.17
C GLN A 8 2.04 5.69 32.07
N ARG A 9 1.63 4.49 31.93
CA ARG A 9 1.92 3.70 30.86
C ARG A 9 1.41 4.32 29.61
N ARG A 10 2.19 4.30 28.56
CA ARG A 10 1.75 4.72 27.28
C ARG A 10 0.70 3.75 26.78
N PRO A 11 -0.45 4.21 26.30
CA PRO A 11 -1.42 3.29 25.74
C PRO A 11 -0.89 2.63 24.48
N PRO A 12 -1.43 1.47 24.10
CA PRO A 12 -1.00 0.85 22.85
C PRO A 12 -1.34 1.78 21.68
N PRO A 13 -0.61 1.65 20.56
CA PRO A 13 -0.91 2.44 19.39
C PRO A 13 -2.36 2.25 18.97
N GLN A 14 -3.02 3.34 18.70
CA GLN A 14 -4.42 3.30 18.32
C GLN A 14 -4.56 3.55 16.85
N ILE A 15 -5.56 2.91 16.25
CA ILE A 15 -5.88 3.16 14.86
C ILE A 15 -6.46 4.57 14.79
N PRO A 16 -5.89 5.44 13.94
CA PRO A 16 -6.40 6.80 13.83
C PRO A 16 -7.85 6.82 13.38
N THR A 17 -8.64 7.73 13.95
CA THR A 17 -10.04 7.86 13.56
C THR A 17 -10.20 8.61 12.24
N ASP A 18 -9.23 9.48 11.91
CA ASP A 18 -9.25 10.20 10.66
C ASP A 18 -8.17 9.63 9.74
N MET A 19 -8.55 8.64 8.95
CA MET A 19 -7.62 7.96 8.07
C MET A 19 -7.11 8.85 6.95
N LYS A 20 -7.91 9.81 6.50
CA LYS A 20 -7.45 10.73 5.46
C LYS A 20 -6.33 11.62 5.96
N ALA A 21 -6.49 12.15 7.17
CA ALA A 21 -5.45 13.00 7.76
C ALA A 21 -4.19 12.18 8.06
N PHE A 22 -4.37 10.97 8.58
CA PHE A 22 -3.25 10.09 8.88
C PHE A 22 -2.46 9.76 7.63
N ASN A 23 -3.15 9.38 6.57
CA ASN A 23 -2.48 9.05 5.30
C ASN A 23 -1.80 10.26 4.70
N ARG A 24 -2.39 11.45 4.80
CA ARG A 24 -1.77 12.66 4.31
C ARG A 24 -0.46 12.93 5.03
N GLN A 25 -0.43 12.75 6.36
CA GLN A 25 0.78 12.91 7.15
C GLN A 25 1.85 11.90 6.75
N LEU A 26 1.46 10.64 6.53
CA LEU A 26 2.39 9.62 6.08
C LEU A 26 3.00 9.96 4.73
N ILE A 27 2.19 10.45 3.80
CA ILE A 27 2.66 10.82 2.48
C ILE A 27 3.66 11.98 2.57
N GLU A 28 3.34 12.99 3.37
CA GLU A 28 4.22 14.13 3.55
C GLU A 28 5.55 13.71 4.17
N GLU A 29 5.49 12.89 5.21
CA GLU A 29 6.70 12.41 5.86
C GLU A 29 7.53 11.55 4.92
N PHE A 30 6.87 10.66 4.19
CA PHE A 30 7.54 9.80 3.21
C PHE A 30 8.34 10.62 2.21
N ARG A 31 7.70 11.64 1.64
CA ARG A 31 8.33 12.47 0.63
C ARG A 31 9.43 13.37 1.20
N ALA A 32 9.24 13.85 2.41
CA ALA A 32 10.23 14.70 3.06
C ALA A 32 11.49 13.92 3.45
N ASN A 33 11.35 12.63 3.75
CA ASN A 33 12.43 11.85 4.34
C ASN A 33 12.84 10.66 3.48
N ARG A 34 12.61 10.73 2.19
CA ARG A 34 13.04 9.71 1.21
C ARG A 34 12.54 8.31 1.57
N GLY A 35 11.29 8.23 2.02
CA GLY A 35 10.67 6.98 2.35
C GLY A 35 10.86 6.52 3.77
N GLN A 36 11.60 7.28 4.59
CA GLN A 36 11.77 6.94 5.99
C GLN A 36 10.60 7.47 6.80
N LEU A 37 9.99 6.60 7.59
CA LEU A 37 8.84 6.96 8.40
C LEU A 37 9.14 6.80 9.87
N SER A 38 8.39 7.52 10.70
CA SER A 38 8.57 7.48 12.14
C SER A 38 7.32 6.94 12.82
N GLY A 39 7.34 6.90 14.15
CA GLY A 39 6.20 6.45 14.93
C GLY A 39 5.90 4.98 14.69
N MET A 40 4.62 4.68 14.58
CA MET A 40 4.20 3.28 14.40
C MET A 40 4.57 2.70 13.04
N MET A 41 4.98 3.55 12.11
CA MET A 41 5.40 3.08 10.78
C MET A 41 6.91 3.03 10.62
N ALA A 42 7.66 3.32 11.68
CA ALA A 42 9.12 3.35 11.62
C ALA A 42 9.68 1.99 11.21
N GLY A 43 10.66 2.01 10.33
CA GLY A 43 11.34 0.80 9.87
C GLY A 43 10.59 -0.02 8.84
N ARG A 44 9.38 0.37 8.49
CA ARG A 44 8.63 -0.35 7.48
C ARG A 44 9.04 0.08 6.08
N THR A 45 9.10 -0.89 5.19
CA THR A 45 9.39 -0.62 3.78
C THR A 45 8.07 -0.47 3.05
N LEU A 46 7.75 0.75 2.66
CA LEU A 46 6.46 1.08 2.05
C LEU A 46 6.68 1.83 0.76
N MET A 47 5.64 1.85 -0.07
CA MET A 47 5.63 2.67 -1.28
C MET A 47 4.44 3.62 -1.24
N LEU A 48 4.53 4.68 -2.01
CA LEU A 48 3.38 5.48 -2.36
C LEU A 48 2.92 5.06 -3.74
N LEU A 49 1.65 4.73 -3.86
CA LEU A 49 1.05 4.34 -5.14
C LEU A 49 0.00 5.37 -5.48
N THR A 50 0.24 6.16 -6.53
CA THR A 50 -0.72 7.16 -6.97
C THR A 50 -1.43 6.67 -8.21
N THR A 51 -2.74 6.52 -8.10
CA THR A 51 -3.59 6.03 -9.19
C THR A 51 -4.54 7.15 -9.62
N THR A 52 -5.16 6.95 -10.78
CA THR A 52 -6.17 7.88 -11.30
C THR A 52 -7.55 7.38 -10.86
N GLY A 53 -8.30 8.21 -10.17
CA GLY A 53 -9.61 7.82 -9.70
C GLY A 53 -10.51 7.35 -10.84
N ALA A 54 -11.14 6.19 -10.67
CA ALA A 54 -11.93 5.57 -11.73
C ALA A 54 -13.10 6.46 -12.17
N LYS A 55 -13.67 7.18 -11.23
CA LYS A 55 -14.82 8.06 -11.51
C LYS A 55 -14.42 9.52 -11.61
N SER A 56 -13.55 9.97 -10.69
CA SER A 56 -13.22 11.38 -10.60
C SER A 56 -12.14 11.84 -11.56
N GLY A 57 -11.29 10.91 -12.01
CA GLY A 57 -10.12 11.27 -12.81
C GLY A 57 -9.04 11.98 -12.01
N GLN A 58 -9.21 12.12 -10.71
CA GLN A 58 -8.25 12.82 -9.86
C GLN A 58 -7.22 11.86 -9.31
N PRO A 59 -5.98 12.34 -9.06
CA PRO A 59 -4.97 11.47 -8.46
C PRO A 59 -5.33 11.08 -7.03
N ARG A 60 -5.06 9.83 -6.71
CA ARG A 60 -5.30 9.27 -5.37
C ARG A 60 -4.07 8.49 -4.94
N THR A 61 -3.51 8.85 -3.81
CA THR A 61 -2.27 8.21 -3.33
C THR A 61 -2.59 7.30 -2.14
N ALA A 62 -2.10 6.07 -2.24
CA ALA A 62 -2.21 5.09 -1.16
C ALA A 62 -0.80 4.74 -0.66
N VAL A 63 -0.71 4.35 0.61
CA VAL A 63 0.54 3.91 1.22
C VAL A 63 0.44 2.40 1.38
N LEU A 64 1.35 1.67 0.75
CA LEU A 64 1.26 0.22 0.67
C LEU A 64 2.59 -0.45 1.00
N GLY A 65 2.51 -1.65 1.61
CA GLY A 65 3.64 -2.57 1.62
C GLY A 65 3.79 -3.20 0.24
N PHE A 66 4.94 -3.76 -0.04
CA PHE A 66 5.18 -4.38 -1.34
C PHE A 66 6.27 -5.44 -1.24
N GLY A 67 6.29 -6.33 -2.25
CA GLY A 67 7.39 -7.23 -2.47
C GLY A 67 8.11 -6.84 -3.76
N LYS A 68 9.36 -7.22 -3.88
CA LYS A 68 10.16 -6.89 -5.05
C LYS A 68 10.51 -8.16 -5.81
N ASP A 69 10.21 -8.16 -7.10
CA ASP A 69 10.49 -9.28 -8.01
C ASP A 69 11.33 -8.72 -9.16
N GLY A 70 12.65 -8.73 -8.98
CA GLY A 70 13.55 -8.09 -9.93
C GLY A 70 13.31 -6.59 -9.95
N ASP A 71 13.01 -6.04 -11.11
CA ASP A 71 12.69 -4.62 -11.24
C ASP A 71 11.17 -4.36 -11.24
N ARG A 72 10.39 -5.39 -10.87
CA ARG A 72 8.94 -5.27 -10.72
C ARG A 72 8.59 -5.24 -9.25
N TYR A 73 7.41 -4.70 -8.94
CA TYR A 73 6.88 -4.73 -7.58
C TYR A 73 5.60 -5.54 -7.55
N VAL A 74 5.34 -6.17 -6.40
CA VAL A 74 4.11 -6.92 -6.18
C VAL A 74 3.40 -6.30 -4.99
N VAL A 75 2.14 -5.95 -5.15
CA VAL A 75 1.33 -5.41 -4.07
C VAL A 75 0.07 -6.25 -3.91
N VAL A 76 -0.49 -6.23 -2.71
CA VAL A 76 -1.63 -7.08 -2.35
C VAL A 76 -2.86 -6.21 -2.20
N ALA A 77 -3.90 -6.50 -2.97
CA ALA A 77 -5.14 -5.73 -2.95
C ALA A 77 -6.11 -6.26 -1.90
N SER A 78 -5.65 -6.32 -0.65
CA SER A 78 -6.43 -6.93 0.43
C SER A 78 -7.39 -5.96 1.11
N GLY A 79 -7.01 -4.69 1.23
CA GLY A 79 -7.80 -3.74 2.00
C GLY A 79 -8.02 -4.22 3.43
N ASN A 80 -7.02 -4.87 4.03
CA ASN A 80 -7.07 -5.46 5.36
C ASN A 80 -8.17 -6.52 5.48
N GLY A 81 -8.43 -7.24 4.38
CA GLY A 81 -9.45 -8.27 4.37
C GLY A 81 -10.86 -7.76 4.22
N ALA A 82 -11.01 -6.52 3.78
CA ALA A 82 -12.33 -5.96 3.55
C ALA A 82 -13.10 -6.77 2.49
N PRO A 83 -14.44 -6.76 2.56
CA PRO A 83 -15.24 -7.53 1.59
C PRO A 83 -15.18 -6.96 0.18
N ALA A 84 -14.79 -5.69 0.02
CA ALA A 84 -14.67 -5.08 -1.30
C ALA A 84 -13.20 -4.82 -1.61
N HIS A 85 -12.88 -4.71 -2.89
CA HIS A 85 -11.53 -4.34 -3.31
C HIS A 85 -11.20 -2.93 -2.87
N PRO A 86 -9.92 -2.65 -2.55
CA PRO A 86 -9.53 -1.27 -2.23
C PRO A 86 -9.69 -0.36 -3.44
N ALA A 87 -9.92 0.92 -3.18
CA ALA A 87 -10.19 1.89 -4.24
C ALA A 87 -9.05 1.94 -5.27
N TRP A 88 -7.80 1.85 -4.81
CA TRP A 88 -6.69 1.92 -5.75
C TRP A 88 -6.68 0.76 -6.74
N TYR A 89 -7.18 -0.41 -6.33
CA TYR A 89 -7.28 -1.54 -7.24
C TYR A 89 -8.35 -1.27 -8.31
N VAL A 90 -9.51 -0.76 -7.88
CA VAL A 90 -10.58 -0.38 -8.80
C VAL A 90 -10.08 0.68 -9.78
N ASN A 91 -9.32 1.64 -9.28
CA ASN A 91 -8.74 2.69 -10.12
C ASN A 91 -7.81 2.10 -11.19
N LEU A 92 -6.99 1.11 -10.81
CA LEU A 92 -6.07 0.48 -11.76
C LEU A 92 -6.78 -0.39 -12.79
N GLN A 93 -7.95 -0.92 -12.45
CA GLN A 93 -8.76 -1.64 -13.45
C GLN A 93 -9.24 -0.67 -14.54
N ALA A 94 -9.55 0.57 -14.16
CA ALA A 94 -10.01 1.57 -15.11
C ALA A 94 -8.85 2.25 -15.83
N HIS A 95 -7.76 2.51 -15.11
CA HIS A 95 -6.59 3.22 -15.64
C HIS A 95 -5.33 2.48 -15.18
N PRO A 96 -4.77 1.59 -16.01
CA PRO A 96 -3.73 0.64 -15.56
C PRO A 96 -2.32 1.20 -15.46
N THR A 97 -2.16 2.51 -15.32
CA THR A 97 -0.86 3.11 -15.05
C THR A 97 -0.90 3.82 -13.70
N ALA A 98 0.24 3.86 -13.03
CA ALA A 98 0.34 4.49 -11.71
C ALA A 98 1.71 5.10 -11.53
N THR A 99 1.78 6.08 -10.63
CA THR A 99 3.06 6.62 -10.21
C THR A 99 3.46 5.89 -8.93
N VAL A 100 4.65 5.33 -8.91
CA VAL A 100 5.18 4.55 -7.80
C VAL A 100 6.36 5.30 -7.19
N GLU A 101 6.30 5.53 -5.89
CA GLU A 101 7.40 6.18 -5.16
C GLU A 101 7.95 5.21 -4.13
N VAL A 102 9.23 4.87 -4.25
CA VAL A 102 9.94 3.98 -3.33
C VAL A 102 11.25 4.67 -2.96
N GLY A 103 11.45 4.91 -1.66
CA GLY A 103 12.62 5.65 -1.23
C GLY A 103 12.59 7.05 -1.83
N SER A 104 13.61 7.39 -2.59
CA SER A 104 13.67 8.68 -3.28
C SER A 104 13.35 8.57 -4.76
N GLU A 105 13.01 7.36 -5.24
CA GLU A 105 12.70 7.14 -6.65
C GLU A 105 11.22 7.31 -6.92
N LYS A 106 10.92 7.84 -8.09
CA LYS A 106 9.56 8.05 -8.54
C LYS A 106 9.47 7.65 -10.01
N ARG A 107 8.55 6.74 -10.33
CA ARG A 107 8.41 6.22 -11.70
C ARG A 107 6.97 5.99 -12.05
N GLU A 108 6.69 6.13 -13.37
CA GLU A 108 5.43 5.65 -13.91
C GLU A 108 5.57 4.17 -14.20
N MET A 109 4.58 3.39 -13.78
CA MET A 109 4.60 1.94 -13.98
C MET A 109 3.24 1.47 -14.46
N ARG A 110 3.23 0.34 -15.15
CA ARG A 110 1.99 -0.29 -15.62
C ARG A 110 1.59 -1.38 -14.64
N ALA A 111 0.32 -1.41 -14.30
CA ALA A 111 -0.22 -2.39 -13.36
C ALA A 111 -1.01 -3.46 -14.09
N ARG A 112 -0.89 -4.68 -13.63
CA ARG A 112 -1.76 -5.76 -14.06
C ARG A 112 -2.02 -6.71 -12.90
N THR A 113 -3.15 -7.38 -12.93
CA THR A 113 -3.43 -8.42 -11.94
C THR A 113 -2.59 -9.65 -12.30
N ALA A 114 -2.00 -10.27 -11.30
CA ALA A 114 -1.20 -11.48 -11.49
C ALA A 114 -2.08 -12.58 -12.07
N ARG A 115 -1.53 -13.32 -13.02
CA ARG A 115 -2.23 -14.47 -13.58
C ARG A 115 -2.22 -15.61 -12.59
N LYS A 116 -3.19 -16.50 -12.73
CA LYS A 116 -3.35 -17.62 -11.81
C LYS A 116 -2.08 -18.48 -11.72
N GLU A 117 -1.44 -18.73 -12.85
CA GLU A 117 -0.26 -19.59 -12.88
C GLU A 117 0.98 -18.96 -12.27
N GLU A 118 1.01 -17.64 -12.10
CA GLU A 118 2.15 -16.99 -11.47
C GLU A 118 1.91 -16.61 -10.00
N ARG A 119 0.66 -16.78 -9.53
CA ARG A 119 0.26 -16.32 -8.20
C ARG A 119 1.06 -16.99 -7.08
N GLU A 120 1.28 -18.30 -7.18
CA GLU A 120 2.01 -19.02 -6.14
C GLU A 120 3.43 -18.49 -6.00
N ARG A 121 4.10 -18.30 -7.12
CA ARG A 121 5.47 -17.78 -7.11
C ARG A 121 5.51 -16.36 -6.55
N LEU A 122 4.58 -15.53 -6.98
CA LEU A 122 4.56 -14.12 -6.55
C LEU A 122 4.19 -13.97 -5.07
N SER A 123 3.38 -14.88 -4.54
CA SER A 123 3.00 -14.83 -3.12
C SER A 123 4.21 -14.93 -2.21
N ALA A 124 5.29 -15.55 -2.67
CA ALA A 124 6.50 -15.68 -1.86
C ALA A 124 7.11 -14.33 -1.55
N PHE A 125 6.87 -13.31 -2.38
CA PHE A 125 7.40 -11.97 -2.15
C PHE A 125 6.50 -11.15 -1.23
N VAL A 126 5.26 -11.60 -1.00
CA VAL A 126 4.29 -10.91 -0.16
C VAL A 126 3.56 -11.93 0.72
N PRO A 127 4.28 -12.64 1.61
CA PRO A 127 3.70 -13.78 2.34
C PRO A 127 2.49 -13.41 3.21
N TYR A 128 2.35 -12.15 3.56
CA TYR A 128 1.19 -11.72 4.35
C TYR A 128 -0.13 -11.86 3.60
N VAL A 129 -0.09 -12.16 2.30
CA VAL A 129 -1.33 -12.38 1.55
C VAL A 129 -2.11 -13.56 2.11
N GLU A 130 -1.43 -14.57 2.63
CA GLU A 130 -2.13 -15.73 3.19
C GLU A 130 -2.91 -15.35 4.45
N THR A 131 -2.33 -14.51 5.28
CA THR A 131 -3.01 -14.01 6.47
C THR A 131 -4.23 -13.17 6.10
N GLU A 132 -4.04 -12.28 5.11
CA GLU A 132 -5.13 -11.42 4.65
C GLU A 132 -6.24 -12.22 3.99
N GLN A 133 -5.88 -13.28 3.26
CA GLN A 133 -6.86 -14.13 2.57
C GLN A 133 -7.80 -14.82 3.56
N LYS A 134 -7.31 -15.11 4.74
CA LYS A 134 -8.14 -15.76 5.77
C LYS A 134 -9.23 -14.85 6.32
N LYS A 135 -9.13 -13.55 6.08
CA LYS A 135 -10.07 -12.57 6.60
C LYS A 135 -11.27 -12.35 5.69
N THR A 136 -11.25 -12.90 4.50
CA THR A 136 -12.32 -12.65 3.53
C THR A 136 -12.53 -13.85 2.63
N SER A 137 -13.75 -14.01 2.12
CA SER A 137 -14.06 -15.08 1.17
C SER A 137 -13.76 -14.69 -0.27
N ARG A 138 -13.56 -13.40 -0.55
CA ARG A 138 -13.20 -13.02 -1.92
C ARG A 138 -11.73 -13.35 -2.16
N GLU A 139 -11.41 -13.66 -3.43
CA GLU A 139 -10.01 -13.86 -3.78
C GLU A 139 -9.30 -12.52 -3.81
N ILE A 140 -8.21 -12.42 -3.05
CA ILE A 140 -7.44 -11.18 -2.96
C ILE A 140 -6.47 -11.13 -4.15
N PRO A 141 -6.59 -10.11 -5.03
CA PRO A 141 -5.68 -10.01 -6.16
C PRO A 141 -4.27 -9.65 -5.75
N LEU A 142 -3.30 -10.23 -6.44
CA LEU A 142 -1.94 -9.72 -6.43
C LEU A 142 -1.79 -8.84 -7.67
N VAL A 143 -1.16 -7.70 -7.49
CA VAL A 143 -0.97 -6.75 -8.59
C VAL A 143 0.52 -6.61 -8.85
N VAL A 144 0.90 -6.77 -10.12
CA VAL A 144 2.27 -6.61 -10.56
C VAL A 144 2.43 -5.23 -11.18
N LEU A 145 3.43 -4.50 -10.70
CA LEU A 145 3.77 -3.18 -11.22
C LEU A 145 5.05 -3.32 -12.03
N GLU A 146 4.96 -3.04 -13.32
CA GLU A 146 6.06 -3.23 -14.26
C GLU A 146 6.48 -1.92 -14.87
N ARG A 147 7.76 -1.81 -15.22
CA ARG A 147 8.24 -0.64 -15.92
C ARG A 147 7.53 -0.50 -17.26
N ILE A 148 7.24 0.74 -17.61
CA ILE A 148 6.69 1.02 -18.92
C ILE A 148 7.87 1.08 -19.89
N THR A 149 7.85 0.20 -20.89
CA THR A 149 8.88 0.19 -21.93
C THR A 149 8.29 0.74 -23.20
N GLU A 150 9.12 1.44 -23.94
CA GLU A 150 8.68 2.02 -25.21
C GLU A 150 9.30 1.31 -26.37
#